data_e07bf27d158361671934d3a535ae6aff
#
_entry.id   e07bf27d158361671934d3a535ae6aff
#
_cell.length_a   1.000
_cell.length_b   1.000
_cell.length_c   1.000
_cell.angle_alpha   90.00
_cell.angle_beta   90.00
_cell.angle_gamma   90.00
#
_symmetry.space_group_name_H-M   'P 1'
#
loop_
_entity.id
_entity.type
_entity.pdbx_description
1 polymer ?
#
loop_
_entity_poly.entity_id
_entity_poly.type
_entity_poly.pdbx_seq_one_letter_code
_entity_poly.pdbx_strand_id
1 'polypeptide(L)'
;WLPSLVRQQQDAAAIRALLPQVVTRLQEAGVPIPAGGQAPVREPGWLTPAAWLASPVSEGSRLLWHSLDDGRVAIWVPLVGVVDEGALTALAAAEQGVYWQDQRSEWSRLFAHYRIKLAELLSVAIGLVALLLWRRMGAARAARVLLVNLIALAMGLALLAACGQPLTLFGVLALSLIFGIGIDYGLFFAHSGRELARQSATLLAILLANLTTQLAFGLLALSHTPAIAGFGLVLSGGIFTAFLLSPLVLDREADKRRHDEREPEQP
;
A
#
# COMPACT_ATOMS: atom_id res chain seq x y z
N TRP A 1 -5.89 18.84 24.27
CA TRP A 1 -6.61 19.73 23.42
C TRP A 1 -7.53 20.68 24.16
N LEU A 2 -8.56 20.24 24.91
CA LEU A 2 -9.31 21.09 25.78
C LEU A 2 -8.62 21.14 27.15
N PRO A 3 -8.11 22.29 27.58
CA PRO A 3 -7.52 22.36 28.91
C PRO A 3 -8.60 22.12 30.00
N SER A 4 -8.24 21.40 31.05
CA SER A 4 -9.17 21.19 32.18
C SER A 4 -9.64 22.53 32.78
N LEU A 5 -10.80 22.53 33.42
CA LEU A 5 -11.30 23.74 34.07
C LEU A 5 -10.28 24.32 35.04
N VAL A 6 -9.59 23.46 35.80
CA VAL A 6 -8.51 23.87 36.72
C VAL A 6 -7.38 24.57 35.96
N ARG A 7 -6.96 24.04 34.83
CA ARG A 7 -5.94 24.65 34.00
C ARG A 7 -6.39 25.99 33.44
N GLN A 8 -7.61 26.09 32.93
CA GLN A 8 -8.17 27.35 32.45
C GLN A 8 -8.21 28.41 33.54
N GLN A 9 -8.56 28.04 34.82
CA GLN A 9 -8.54 28.93 35.94
C GLN A 9 -7.12 29.40 36.29
N GLN A 10 -6.13 28.50 36.27
CA GLN A 10 -4.73 28.84 36.52
C GLN A 10 -4.20 29.79 35.46
N ASP A 11 -4.47 29.49 34.19
CA ASP A 11 -4.02 30.31 33.04
C ASP A 11 -4.68 31.71 33.09
N ALA A 12 -5.97 31.80 33.45
CA ALA A 12 -6.66 33.07 33.62
C ALA A 12 -6.10 33.88 34.81
N ALA A 13 -5.73 33.23 35.91
CA ALA A 13 -5.08 33.87 37.06
C ALA A 13 -3.68 34.41 36.67
N ALA A 14 -2.89 33.62 35.93
CA ALA A 14 -1.57 34.01 35.43
C ALA A 14 -1.66 35.21 34.49
N ILE A 15 -2.61 35.21 33.54
CA ILE A 15 -2.86 36.32 32.65
C ILE A 15 -3.23 37.59 33.41
N ARG A 16 -4.15 37.49 34.40
CA ARG A 16 -4.54 38.65 35.24
C ARG A 16 -3.34 39.23 35.99
N ALA A 17 -2.43 38.39 36.49
CA ALA A 17 -1.23 38.84 37.20
C ALA A 17 -0.21 39.53 36.26
N LEU A 18 -0.13 39.15 34.99
CA LEU A 18 0.77 39.72 34.00
C LEU A 18 0.22 41.00 33.32
N LEU A 19 -1.09 41.14 33.26
CA LEU A 19 -1.75 42.28 32.61
C LEU A 19 -1.20 43.65 33.00
N PRO A 20 -1.03 43.99 34.33
CA PRO A 20 -0.49 45.28 34.72
C PRO A 20 0.91 45.54 34.16
N GLN A 21 1.77 44.51 34.18
CA GLN A 21 3.14 44.62 33.67
C GLN A 21 3.16 44.83 32.15
N VAL A 22 2.29 44.16 31.43
CA VAL A 22 2.16 44.33 29.95
C VAL A 22 1.66 45.72 29.63
N VAL A 23 0.65 46.23 30.37
CA VAL A 23 0.10 47.57 30.20
C VAL A 23 1.20 48.63 30.40
N THR A 24 1.97 48.51 31.48
CA THR A 24 3.08 49.44 31.77
C THR A 24 4.14 49.42 30.65
N ARG A 25 4.53 48.24 30.20
CA ARG A 25 5.50 48.13 29.12
C ARG A 25 5.02 48.68 27.79
N LEU A 26 3.72 48.52 27.46
CA LEU A 26 3.12 49.08 26.26
C LEU A 26 3.07 50.64 26.35
N GLN A 27 2.78 51.19 27.54
CA GLN A 27 2.82 52.66 27.76
C GLN A 27 4.23 53.19 27.62
N GLU A 28 5.24 52.52 28.19
CA GLU A 28 6.65 52.89 28.04
C GLU A 28 7.11 52.82 26.56
N ALA A 29 6.56 51.90 25.77
CA ALA A 29 6.83 51.76 24.33
C ALA A 29 6.05 52.77 23.44
N GLY A 30 5.27 53.69 24.08
CA GLY A 30 4.53 54.72 23.34
C GLY A 30 3.28 54.24 22.61
N VAL A 31 2.81 53.03 22.91
CA VAL A 31 1.57 52.51 22.33
C VAL A 31 0.38 53.18 23.01
N PRO A 32 -0.51 53.93 22.31
CA PRO A 32 -1.66 54.56 22.91
C PRO A 32 -2.65 53.48 23.37
N ILE A 33 -2.76 53.32 24.68
CA ILE A 33 -3.79 52.48 25.29
C ILE A 33 -5.03 53.37 25.50
N PRO A 34 -6.20 53.00 24.91
CA PRO A 34 -7.43 53.79 25.10
C PRO A 34 -7.71 53.98 26.59
N ALA A 35 -8.15 55.20 26.98
CA ALA A 35 -8.44 55.57 28.39
C ALA A 35 -9.56 54.75 29.06
N GLY A 36 -10.09 53.74 28.39
CA GLY A 36 -10.97 52.69 28.92
C GLY A 36 -10.31 51.32 28.96
N GLY A 37 -8.98 51.25 28.96
CA GLY A 37 -8.17 50.00 28.89
C GLY A 37 -8.29 49.07 30.11
N GLN A 38 -9.12 49.39 31.06
CA GLN A 38 -9.84 48.45 31.91
C GLN A 38 -11.17 48.09 31.20
N ALA A 39 -11.09 47.61 29.91
CA ALA A 39 -12.22 46.84 29.43
C ALA A 39 -12.52 45.80 30.50
N PRO A 40 -13.78 45.74 31.03
CA PRO A 40 -14.09 44.72 32.01
C PRO A 40 -13.61 43.42 31.41
N VAL A 41 -12.61 42.80 32.05
CA VAL A 41 -12.18 41.47 31.68
C VAL A 41 -13.45 40.65 31.81
N ARG A 42 -14.16 40.53 30.69
CA ARG A 42 -15.36 39.70 30.63
C ARG A 42 -14.92 38.39 31.24
N GLU A 43 -15.57 37.97 32.33
CA GLU A 43 -15.25 36.69 32.92
C GLU A 43 -15.22 35.68 31.80
N PRO A 44 -14.06 35.09 31.46
CA PRO A 44 -13.99 34.19 30.34
C PRO A 44 -14.96 33.07 30.67
N GLY A 45 -16.01 32.92 29.85
CA GLY A 45 -16.86 31.76 29.93
C GLY A 45 -15.95 30.52 29.76
N TRP A 46 -15.93 29.68 30.81
CA TRP A 46 -15.07 28.50 30.76
C TRP A 46 -15.43 27.63 29.56
N LEU A 47 -14.46 27.23 28.81
CA LEU A 47 -14.66 26.38 27.65
C LEU A 47 -15.02 24.97 28.10
N THR A 48 -16.31 24.66 28.06
CA THR A 48 -16.80 23.32 28.37
C THR A 48 -16.75 22.43 27.14
N PRO A 49 -16.69 21.09 27.28
CA PRO A 49 -16.76 20.17 26.12
C PRO A 49 -17.98 20.42 25.22
N ALA A 50 -19.15 20.70 25.82
CA ALA A 50 -20.36 20.97 25.06
C ALA A 50 -20.26 22.27 24.25
N ALA A 51 -19.74 23.35 24.85
CA ALA A 51 -19.53 24.63 24.16
C ALA A 51 -18.48 24.50 23.04
N TRP A 52 -17.42 23.69 23.25
CA TRP A 52 -16.41 23.45 22.24
C TRP A 52 -16.95 22.65 21.09
N LEU A 53 -17.70 21.56 21.33
CA LEU A 53 -18.32 20.73 20.31
C LEU A 53 -19.37 21.49 19.48
N ALA A 54 -20.01 22.51 20.05
CA ALA A 54 -20.96 23.38 19.35
C ALA A 54 -20.25 24.44 18.47
N SER A 55 -18.93 24.64 18.65
CA SER A 55 -18.18 25.65 17.89
C SER A 55 -17.74 25.13 16.52
N PRO A 56 -17.60 25.99 15.49
CA PRO A 56 -17.06 25.60 14.19
C PRO A 56 -15.63 25.04 14.24
N VAL A 57 -14.85 25.45 15.26
CA VAL A 57 -13.47 25.00 15.43
C VAL A 57 -13.38 23.50 15.76
N SER A 58 -14.46 22.89 16.26
CA SER A 58 -14.50 21.48 16.60
C SER A 58 -14.74 20.55 15.40
N GLU A 59 -15.06 21.06 14.20
CA GLU A 59 -15.48 20.22 13.06
C GLU A 59 -14.50 19.10 12.74
N GLY A 60 -13.18 19.37 12.70
CA GLY A 60 -12.16 18.38 12.42
C GLY A 60 -11.95 17.32 13.51
N SER A 61 -12.30 17.63 14.75
CA SER A 61 -12.08 16.77 15.91
C SER A 61 -13.37 16.20 16.51
N ARG A 62 -14.52 16.62 16.01
CA ARG A 62 -15.83 16.12 16.48
C ARG A 62 -15.99 14.61 16.28
N LEU A 63 -15.39 14.04 15.23
CA LEU A 63 -15.39 12.60 14.96
C LEU A 63 -14.60 11.78 15.99
N LEU A 64 -13.75 12.42 16.78
CA LEU A 64 -12.98 11.77 17.83
C LEU A 64 -13.76 11.66 19.16
N TRP A 65 -14.96 12.23 19.22
CA TRP A 65 -15.83 12.24 20.40
C TRP A 65 -17.05 11.37 20.14
N HIS A 66 -17.23 10.35 20.97
CA HIS A 66 -18.37 9.46 20.90
C HIS A 66 -19.13 9.48 22.23
N SER A 67 -20.40 9.87 22.19
CA SER A 67 -21.30 9.71 23.33
C SER A 67 -21.80 8.27 23.37
N LEU A 68 -21.63 7.60 24.52
CA LEU A 68 -22.15 6.26 24.75
C LEU A 68 -23.57 6.36 25.29
N ASP A 69 -24.36 5.29 25.11
CA ASP A 69 -25.77 5.21 25.53
C ASP A 69 -25.95 5.33 27.05
N ASP A 70 -24.90 5.09 27.84
CA ASP A 70 -24.86 5.19 29.30
C ASP A 70 -24.48 6.58 29.81
N GLY A 71 -24.40 7.59 28.92
CA GLY A 71 -24.03 8.98 29.25
C GLY A 71 -22.53 9.21 29.43
N ARG A 72 -21.69 8.17 29.25
CA ARG A 72 -20.23 8.33 29.20
C ARG A 72 -19.80 8.87 27.86
N VAL A 73 -18.60 9.42 27.81
CA VAL A 73 -17.99 9.92 26.57
C VAL A 73 -16.70 9.13 26.31
N ALA A 74 -16.57 8.59 25.13
CA ALA A 74 -15.33 8.01 24.65
C ALA A 74 -14.62 9.04 23.74
N ILE A 75 -13.31 9.21 23.95
CA ILE A 75 -12.49 10.13 23.17
C ILE A 75 -11.35 9.35 22.54
N TRP A 76 -11.24 9.43 21.21
CA TRP A 76 -10.09 8.92 20.50
C TRP A 76 -8.96 9.94 20.50
N VAL A 77 -7.79 9.54 20.96
CA VAL A 77 -6.60 10.40 20.96
C VAL A 77 -5.57 9.82 20.01
N PRO A 78 -5.49 10.31 18.75
CA PRO A 78 -4.46 9.84 17.82
C PRO A 78 -3.08 10.30 18.29
N LEU A 79 -2.18 9.34 18.47
CA LEU A 79 -0.78 9.59 18.82
C LEU A 79 0.10 9.48 17.58
N VAL A 80 1.01 10.42 17.43
CA VAL A 80 2.00 10.47 16.36
C VAL A 80 3.40 10.45 16.96
N GLY A 81 4.32 9.71 16.33
CA GLY A 81 5.71 9.66 16.81
C GLY A 81 5.91 8.79 18.04
N VAL A 82 5.07 7.79 18.24
CA VAL A 82 5.23 6.81 19.32
C VAL A 82 6.54 6.04 19.14
N VAL A 83 7.41 6.11 20.13
CA VAL A 83 8.71 5.45 20.15
C VAL A 83 8.67 4.18 21.01
N ASP A 84 7.91 4.20 22.10
CA ASP A 84 7.78 3.10 23.06
C ASP A 84 6.31 2.71 23.23
N GLU A 85 5.89 1.67 22.53
CA GLU A 85 4.54 1.11 22.61
C GLU A 85 4.32 0.36 23.95
N GLY A 86 5.40 -0.20 24.53
CA GLY A 86 5.34 -0.90 25.80
C GLY A 86 4.98 0.03 26.96
N ALA A 87 5.56 1.22 26.98
CA ALA A 87 5.25 2.25 27.98
C ALA A 87 3.79 2.71 27.89
N LEU A 88 3.25 2.86 26.68
CA LEU A 88 1.84 3.21 26.47
C LEU A 88 0.88 2.11 26.90
N THR A 89 1.23 0.86 26.65
CA THR A 89 0.46 -0.30 27.10
C THR A 89 0.43 -0.36 28.62
N ALA A 90 1.58 -0.13 29.27
CA ALA A 90 1.68 -0.10 30.74
C ALA A 90 0.88 1.07 31.34
N LEU A 91 0.95 2.24 30.72
CA LEU A 91 0.17 3.42 31.15
C LEU A 91 -1.33 3.16 31.03
N ALA A 92 -1.79 2.60 29.90
CA ALA A 92 -3.19 2.28 29.70
C ALA A 92 -3.69 1.22 30.69
N ALA A 93 -2.84 0.26 31.08
CA ALA A 93 -3.19 -0.73 32.09
C ALA A 93 -3.26 -0.15 33.52
N ALA A 94 -2.55 0.94 33.82
CA ALA A 94 -2.53 1.59 35.11
C ALA A 94 -3.73 2.54 35.33
N GLU A 95 -4.35 3.04 34.25
CA GLU A 95 -5.40 4.03 34.31
C GLU A 95 -6.78 3.45 33.96
N GLN A 96 -7.77 3.65 34.82
CA GLN A 96 -9.12 3.15 34.55
C GLN A 96 -9.80 3.95 33.43
N GLY A 97 -10.37 3.21 32.46
CA GLY A 97 -11.08 3.83 31.33
C GLY A 97 -10.16 4.29 30.19
N VAL A 98 -8.87 4.03 30.28
CA VAL A 98 -7.90 4.25 29.20
C VAL A 98 -7.62 2.92 28.51
N TYR A 99 -7.74 2.91 27.20
CA TYR A 99 -7.47 1.74 26.35
C TYR A 99 -6.44 2.11 25.32
N TRP A 100 -5.35 1.35 25.26
CA TRP A 100 -4.38 1.45 24.18
C TRP A 100 -4.82 0.55 23.05
N GLN A 101 -4.98 1.11 21.87
CA GLN A 101 -5.27 0.34 20.65
C GLN A 101 -4.16 0.57 19.64
N ASP A 102 -3.35 -0.45 19.44
CA ASP A 102 -2.35 -0.46 18.38
C ASP A 102 -2.99 -0.94 17.07
N GLN A 103 -3.62 -0.01 16.37
CA GLN A 103 -4.26 -0.25 15.09
C GLN A 103 -3.25 -0.70 14.03
N ARG A 104 -1.99 -0.26 14.13
CA ARG A 104 -0.95 -0.60 13.17
C ARG A 104 -0.55 -2.07 13.25
N SER A 105 -0.40 -2.61 14.45
CA SER A 105 -0.04 -4.02 14.64
C SER A 105 -1.19 -4.95 14.24
N GLU A 106 -2.44 -4.57 14.52
CA GLU A 106 -3.63 -5.33 14.10
C GLU A 106 -3.72 -5.43 12.58
N TRP A 107 -3.59 -4.31 11.85
CA TRP A 107 -3.55 -4.33 10.38
C TRP A 107 -2.38 -5.14 9.85
N SER A 108 -1.20 -5.00 10.46
CA SER A 108 -0.01 -5.76 10.05
C SER A 108 -0.20 -7.26 10.21
N ARG A 109 -0.81 -7.71 11.31
CA ARG A 109 -1.15 -9.14 11.54
C ARG A 109 -2.17 -9.64 10.53
N LEU A 110 -3.21 -8.86 10.28
CA LEU A 110 -4.25 -9.19 9.30
C LEU A 110 -3.64 -9.35 7.90
N PHE A 111 -2.82 -8.37 7.46
CA PHE A 111 -2.14 -8.46 6.17
C PHE A 111 -1.13 -9.61 6.10
N ALA A 112 -0.44 -9.92 7.19
CA ALA A 112 0.45 -11.08 7.25
C ALA A 112 -0.33 -12.39 7.08
N HIS A 113 -1.49 -12.53 7.72
CA HIS A 113 -2.35 -13.69 7.57
C HIS A 113 -2.84 -13.86 6.13
N TYR A 114 -3.37 -12.81 5.52
CA TYR A 114 -3.84 -12.85 4.13
C TYR A 114 -2.71 -13.06 3.13
N ARG A 115 -1.50 -12.55 3.40
CA ARG A 115 -0.33 -12.81 2.57
C ARG A 115 -0.01 -14.30 2.48
N ILE A 116 -0.05 -15.01 3.60
CA ILE A 116 0.18 -16.46 3.64
C ILE A 116 -0.92 -17.19 2.87
N LYS A 117 -2.19 -16.84 3.10
CA LYS A 117 -3.32 -17.44 2.41
C LYS A 117 -3.28 -17.24 0.90
N LEU A 118 -2.90 -16.06 0.43
CA LEU A 118 -2.72 -15.80 -0.99
C LEU A 118 -1.54 -16.56 -1.58
N ALA A 119 -0.43 -16.69 -0.84
CA ALA A 119 0.71 -17.49 -1.30
C ALA A 119 0.35 -18.99 -1.41
N GLU A 120 -0.43 -19.52 -0.46
CA GLU A 120 -0.99 -20.87 -0.53
C GLU A 120 -1.87 -21.03 -1.77
N LEU A 121 -2.81 -20.09 -2.00
CA LEU A 121 -3.69 -20.10 -3.16
C LEU A 121 -2.92 -20.04 -4.48
N LEU A 122 -1.92 -19.17 -4.56
CA LEU A 122 -1.03 -19.07 -5.71
C LEU A 122 -0.29 -20.38 -5.97
N SER A 123 0.22 -21.02 -4.93
CA SER A 123 0.91 -22.32 -5.04
C SER A 123 -0.02 -23.41 -5.57
N VAL A 124 -1.27 -23.45 -5.08
CA VAL A 124 -2.30 -24.37 -5.59
C VAL A 124 -2.64 -24.07 -7.04
N ALA A 125 -2.79 -22.81 -7.40
CA ALA A 125 -3.05 -22.38 -8.78
C ALA A 125 -1.92 -22.79 -9.73
N ILE A 126 -0.65 -22.61 -9.32
CA ILE A 126 0.52 -23.06 -10.08
C ILE A 126 0.45 -24.57 -10.30
N GLY A 127 0.16 -25.36 -9.25
CA GLY A 127 0.04 -26.81 -9.34
C GLY A 127 -1.09 -27.27 -10.28
N LEU A 128 -2.25 -26.62 -10.18
CA LEU A 128 -3.41 -26.92 -11.04
C LEU A 128 -3.11 -26.61 -12.51
N VAL A 129 -2.54 -25.44 -12.80
CA VAL A 129 -2.16 -25.04 -14.14
C VAL A 129 -1.07 -25.95 -14.70
N ALA A 130 -0.09 -26.33 -13.86
CA ALA A 130 0.94 -27.29 -14.25
C ALA A 130 0.33 -28.62 -14.67
N LEU A 131 -0.61 -29.14 -13.91
CA LEU A 131 -1.33 -30.39 -14.22
C LEU A 131 -2.14 -30.28 -15.51
N LEU A 132 -2.85 -29.17 -15.70
CA LEU A 132 -3.64 -28.93 -16.93
C LEU A 132 -2.75 -28.82 -18.16
N LEU A 133 -1.65 -28.09 -18.09
CA LEU A 133 -0.68 -27.95 -19.19
C LEU A 133 -0.03 -29.30 -19.52
N TRP A 134 0.35 -30.06 -18.49
CA TRP A 134 0.92 -31.39 -18.68
C TRP A 134 -0.05 -32.31 -19.45
N ARG A 135 -1.32 -32.33 -19.04
CA ARG A 135 -2.34 -33.16 -19.71
C ARG A 135 -2.65 -32.72 -21.14
N ARG A 136 -2.56 -31.42 -21.43
CA ARG A 136 -2.93 -30.83 -22.74
C ARG A 136 -1.80 -30.83 -23.75
N MET A 137 -0.58 -30.53 -23.30
CA MET A 137 0.55 -30.22 -24.19
C MET A 137 1.72 -31.22 -24.06
N GLY A 138 1.66 -32.14 -23.07
CA GLY A 138 2.76 -33.02 -22.70
C GLY A 138 3.79 -32.40 -21.77
N ALA A 139 4.59 -33.25 -21.09
CA ALA A 139 5.48 -32.82 -20.03
C ALA A 139 6.53 -31.80 -20.45
N ALA A 140 7.19 -32.01 -21.60
CA ALA A 140 8.30 -31.14 -22.05
C ALA A 140 7.85 -29.71 -22.39
N ARG A 141 6.70 -29.56 -23.05
CA ARG A 141 6.15 -28.22 -23.39
C ARG A 141 5.61 -27.52 -22.14
N ALA A 142 4.86 -28.25 -21.31
CA ALA A 142 4.36 -27.73 -20.05
C ALA A 142 5.51 -27.23 -19.15
N ALA A 143 6.59 -28.01 -19.04
CA ALA A 143 7.76 -27.63 -18.25
C ALA A 143 8.42 -26.34 -18.78
N ARG A 144 8.53 -26.15 -20.08
CA ARG A 144 9.10 -24.92 -20.67
C ARG A 144 8.24 -23.69 -20.37
N VAL A 145 6.93 -23.78 -20.54
CA VAL A 145 5.99 -22.68 -20.21
C VAL A 145 6.08 -22.31 -18.74
N LEU A 146 6.05 -23.33 -17.88
CA LEU A 146 6.14 -23.13 -16.43
C LEU A 146 7.49 -22.57 -16.00
N LEU A 147 8.59 -23.05 -16.57
CA LEU A 147 9.95 -22.57 -16.26
C LEU A 147 10.09 -21.08 -16.54
N VAL A 148 9.66 -20.64 -17.72
CA VAL A 148 9.68 -19.21 -18.10
C VAL A 148 8.88 -18.39 -17.09
N ASN A 149 7.71 -18.87 -16.71
CA ASN A 149 6.86 -18.16 -15.78
C ASN A 149 7.42 -18.15 -14.33
N LEU A 150 8.03 -19.26 -13.89
CA LEU A 150 8.71 -19.30 -12.58
C LEU A 150 9.94 -18.37 -12.55
N ILE A 151 10.68 -18.26 -13.66
CA ILE A 151 11.77 -17.27 -13.76
C ILE A 151 11.22 -15.84 -13.66
N ALA A 152 10.09 -15.55 -14.29
CA ALA A 152 9.43 -14.25 -14.20
C ALA A 152 9.00 -13.92 -12.76
N LEU A 153 8.44 -14.89 -12.03
CA LEU A 153 8.11 -14.76 -10.60
C LEU A 153 9.38 -14.51 -9.77
N ALA A 154 10.44 -15.30 -10.01
CA ALA A 154 11.71 -15.15 -9.32
C ALA A 154 12.35 -13.78 -9.57
N MET A 155 12.26 -13.25 -10.79
CA MET A 155 12.73 -11.91 -11.13
C MET A 155 11.94 -10.83 -10.36
N GLY A 156 10.62 -10.94 -10.30
CA GLY A 156 9.81 -10.02 -9.48
C GLY A 156 10.23 -10.00 -8.02
N LEU A 157 10.47 -11.17 -7.43
CA LEU A 157 10.99 -11.29 -6.05
C LEU A 157 12.41 -10.75 -5.91
N ALA A 158 13.28 -11.00 -6.87
CA ALA A 158 14.67 -10.51 -6.86
C ALA A 158 14.72 -8.98 -6.91
N LEU A 159 13.88 -8.35 -7.72
CA LEU A 159 13.78 -6.89 -7.78
C LEU A 159 13.31 -6.31 -6.44
N LEU A 160 12.32 -6.92 -5.80
CA LEU A 160 11.85 -6.50 -4.49
C LEU A 160 12.97 -6.58 -3.44
N ALA A 161 13.70 -7.71 -3.43
CA ALA A 161 14.83 -7.92 -2.53
C ALA A 161 15.98 -6.94 -2.80
N ALA A 162 16.30 -6.68 -4.07
CA ALA A 162 17.34 -5.73 -4.46
C ALA A 162 17.03 -4.29 -4.02
N CYS A 163 15.73 -3.92 -3.97
CA CYS A 163 15.28 -2.63 -3.47
C CYS A 163 15.11 -2.60 -1.93
N GLY A 164 15.46 -3.66 -1.21
CA GLY A 164 15.30 -3.74 0.24
C GLY A 164 13.85 -3.66 0.73
N GLN A 165 12.89 -3.94 -0.15
CA GLN A 165 11.47 -3.85 0.17
C GLN A 165 10.94 -5.19 0.73
N PRO A 166 10.16 -5.18 1.82
CA PRO A 166 9.57 -6.39 2.34
C PRO A 166 8.49 -6.93 1.40
N LEU A 167 8.33 -8.26 1.35
CA LEU A 167 7.24 -8.88 0.64
C LEU A 167 5.91 -8.62 1.37
N THR A 168 5.15 -7.68 0.86
CA THR A 168 3.83 -7.31 1.37
C THR A 168 2.72 -8.16 0.76
N LEU A 169 1.48 -7.99 1.25
CA LEU A 169 0.29 -8.56 0.62
C LEU A 169 0.19 -8.17 -0.87
N PHE A 170 0.46 -6.90 -1.18
CA PHE A 170 0.46 -6.39 -2.56
C PHE A 170 1.53 -7.03 -3.42
N GLY A 171 2.69 -7.37 -2.86
CA GLY A 171 3.73 -8.13 -3.57
C GLY A 171 3.25 -9.52 -3.98
N VAL A 172 2.53 -10.24 -3.11
CA VAL A 172 1.96 -11.56 -3.46
C VAL A 172 0.84 -11.44 -4.51
N LEU A 173 0.02 -10.38 -4.44
CA LEU A 173 -0.95 -10.07 -5.50
C LEU A 173 -0.27 -9.81 -6.84
N ALA A 174 0.83 -9.05 -6.86
CA ALA A 174 1.63 -8.83 -8.06
C ALA A 174 2.16 -10.15 -8.64
N LEU A 175 2.70 -11.05 -7.79
CA LEU A 175 3.13 -12.39 -8.23
C LEU A 175 2.00 -13.20 -8.84
N SER A 176 0.79 -13.12 -8.28
CA SER A 176 -0.39 -13.81 -8.85
C SER A 176 -0.75 -13.28 -10.23
N LEU A 177 -0.64 -11.97 -10.45
CA LEU A 177 -0.85 -11.35 -11.75
C LEU A 177 0.26 -11.71 -12.76
N ILE A 178 1.53 -11.70 -12.32
CA ILE A 178 2.65 -12.14 -13.15
C ILE A 178 2.41 -13.58 -13.61
N PHE A 179 1.99 -14.46 -12.70
CA PHE A 179 1.69 -15.85 -13.02
C PHE A 179 0.61 -15.96 -14.09
N GLY A 180 -0.53 -15.26 -13.94
CA GLY A 180 -1.62 -15.28 -14.92
C GLY A 180 -1.20 -14.75 -16.28
N ILE A 181 -0.65 -13.54 -16.34
CA ILE A 181 -0.23 -12.89 -17.58
C ILE A 181 0.94 -13.65 -18.25
N GLY A 182 1.88 -14.17 -17.45
CA GLY A 182 3.01 -14.92 -17.95
C GLY A 182 2.61 -16.26 -18.59
N ILE A 183 1.61 -16.94 -18.04
CA ILE A 183 1.04 -18.15 -18.67
C ILE A 183 0.41 -17.79 -20.02
N ASP A 184 -0.32 -16.68 -20.13
CA ASP A 184 -0.95 -16.25 -21.38
C ASP A 184 0.11 -16.01 -22.48
N TYR A 185 1.22 -15.32 -22.15
CA TYR A 185 2.33 -15.17 -23.08
C TYR A 185 2.95 -16.52 -23.47
N GLY A 186 3.18 -17.40 -22.48
CA GLY A 186 3.73 -18.73 -22.73
C GLY A 186 2.85 -19.59 -23.64
N LEU A 187 1.54 -19.60 -23.39
CA LEU A 187 0.55 -20.31 -24.22
C LEU A 187 0.44 -19.74 -25.62
N PHE A 188 0.44 -18.42 -25.72
CA PHE A 188 0.36 -17.73 -27.00
C PHE A 188 1.54 -18.13 -27.92
N PHE A 189 2.77 -18.05 -27.40
CA PHE A 189 3.96 -18.44 -28.16
C PHE A 189 4.03 -19.96 -28.43
N ALA A 190 3.50 -20.79 -27.51
CA ALA A 190 3.44 -22.23 -27.72
C ALA A 190 2.50 -22.63 -28.85
N HIS A 191 1.41 -21.90 -29.09
CA HIS A 191 0.42 -22.22 -30.13
C HIS A 191 0.67 -21.53 -31.46
N SER A 192 1.12 -20.28 -31.44
CA SER A 192 1.16 -19.40 -32.64
C SER A 192 2.56 -19.21 -33.21
N GLY A 193 3.57 -19.85 -32.65
CA GLY A 193 4.98 -19.49 -32.79
C GLY A 193 5.53 -19.37 -34.21
N ARG A 194 4.93 -20.01 -35.21
CA ARG A 194 5.39 -19.92 -36.60
C ARG A 194 4.62 -18.93 -37.48
N GLU A 195 3.32 -18.84 -37.28
CA GLU A 195 2.52 -17.83 -37.99
C GLU A 195 2.82 -16.42 -37.51
N LEU A 196 3.18 -16.25 -36.23
CA LEU A 196 3.60 -14.97 -35.67
C LEU A 196 4.84 -14.39 -36.35
N ALA A 197 5.87 -15.22 -36.62
CA ALA A 197 7.08 -14.76 -37.29
C ALA A 197 6.81 -14.29 -38.74
N ARG A 198 5.68 -14.70 -39.30
CA ARG A 198 5.21 -14.29 -40.64
C ARG A 198 4.28 -13.07 -40.60
N GLN A 199 3.65 -12.79 -39.47
CA GLN A 199 2.70 -11.68 -39.33
C GLN A 199 3.30 -10.58 -38.45
N SER A 200 4.07 -9.69 -39.06
CA SER A 200 4.68 -8.52 -38.38
C SER A 200 3.67 -7.66 -37.62
N ALA A 201 2.43 -7.58 -38.09
CA ALA A 201 1.35 -6.84 -37.45
C ALA A 201 0.98 -7.45 -36.08
N THR A 202 0.96 -8.76 -35.94
CA THR A 202 0.63 -9.47 -34.70
C THR A 202 1.74 -9.30 -33.66
N LEU A 203 2.99 -9.40 -34.05
CA LEU A 203 4.14 -9.13 -33.19
C LEU A 203 4.14 -7.70 -32.68
N LEU A 204 3.84 -6.72 -33.54
CA LEU A 204 3.73 -5.32 -33.19
C LEU A 204 2.60 -5.09 -32.18
N ALA A 205 1.45 -5.73 -32.38
CA ALA A 205 0.32 -5.62 -31.46
C ALA A 205 0.66 -6.13 -30.04
N ILE A 206 1.37 -7.27 -29.94
CA ILE A 206 1.80 -7.84 -28.67
C ILE A 206 2.85 -6.96 -28.00
N LEU A 207 3.80 -6.45 -28.75
CA LEU A 207 4.81 -5.52 -28.26
C LEU A 207 4.15 -4.25 -27.69
N LEU A 208 3.18 -3.70 -28.45
CA LEU A 208 2.46 -2.51 -28.04
C LEU A 208 1.60 -2.74 -26.78
N ALA A 209 0.93 -3.90 -26.70
CA ALA A 209 0.18 -4.31 -25.52
C ALA A 209 1.10 -4.45 -24.30
N ASN A 210 2.28 -5.10 -24.46
CA ASN A 210 3.25 -5.19 -23.39
C ASN A 210 3.78 -3.81 -22.98
N LEU A 211 4.09 -2.93 -23.93
CA LEU A 211 4.56 -1.58 -23.64
C LEU A 211 3.53 -0.78 -22.85
N THR A 212 2.26 -0.86 -23.23
CA THR A 212 1.16 -0.20 -22.50
C THR A 212 1.05 -0.72 -21.06
N THR A 213 1.16 -2.04 -20.89
CA THR A 213 1.17 -2.69 -19.57
C THR A 213 2.37 -2.22 -18.75
N GLN A 214 3.57 -2.13 -19.34
CA GLN A 214 4.78 -1.65 -18.69
C GLN A 214 4.66 -0.17 -18.27
N LEU A 215 4.09 0.67 -19.10
CA LEU A 215 3.84 2.06 -18.78
C LEU A 215 2.85 2.19 -17.59
N ALA A 216 1.76 1.43 -17.63
CA ALA A 216 0.76 1.47 -16.57
C ALA A 216 1.33 1.04 -15.20
N PHE A 217 1.98 -0.11 -15.14
CA PHE A 217 2.52 -0.65 -13.88
C PHE A 217 3.88 -0.05 -13.51
N GLY A 218 4.68 0.36 -14.48
CA GLY A 218 5.93 1.07 -14.24
C GLY A 218 5.71 2.43 -13.57
N LEU A 219 4.62 3.15 -13.91
CA LEU A 219 4.24 4.37 -13.22
C LEU A 219 3.88 4.12 -11.75
N LEU A 220 3.28 2.97 -11.41
CA LEU A 220 3.03 2.62 -10.02
C LEU A 220 4.32 2.41 -9.22
N ALA A 221 5.40 1.93 -9.87
CA ALA A 221 6.70 1.78 -9.24
C ALA A 221 7.33 3.12 -8.79
N LEU A 222 6.91 4.23 -9.39
CA LEU A 222 7.33 5.59 -9.01
C LEU A 222 6.48 6.21 -7.90
N SER A 223 5.51 5.48 -7.35
CA SER A 223 4.65 5.96 -6.27
C SER A 223 5.44 6.23 -4.99
N HIS A 224 5.07 7.27 -4.25
CA HIS A 224 5.60 7.56 -2.92
C HIS A 224 5.08 6.59 -1.84
N THR A 225 4.05 5.81 -2.14
CA THR A 225 3.50 4.81 -1.22
C THR A 225 4.27 3.50 -1.38
N PRO A 226 5.03 3.03 -0.36
CA PRO A 226 5.90 1.86 -0.49
C PRO A 226 5.18 0.59 -0.97
N ALA A 227 3.94 0.37 -0.53
CA ALA A 227 3.14 -0.79 -0.93
C ALA A 227 2.79 -0.76 -2.42
N ILE A 228 2.43 0.40 -2.96
CA ILE A 228 2.09 0.61 -4.38
C ILE A 228 3.35 0.56 -5.24
N ALA A 229 4.42 1.19 -4.78
CA ALA A 229 5.71 1.17 -5.48
C ALA A 229 6.26 -0.26 -5.58
N GLY A 230 6.24 -1.02 -4.49
CA GLY A 230 6.64 -2.43 -4.48
C GLY A 230 5.78 -3.30 -5.40
N PHE A 231 4.46 -3.10 -5.40
CA PHE A 231 3.54 -3.77 -6.32
C PHE A 231 3.90 -3.49 -7.79
N GLY A 232 4.06 -2.21 -8.16
CA GLY A 232 4.40 -1.80 -9.52
C GLY A 232 5.75 -2.33 -9.98
N LEU A 233 6.76 -2.29 -9.10
CA LEU A 233 8.10 -2.80 -9.38
C LEU A 233 8.11 -4.30 -9.68
N VAL A 234 7.50 -5.09 -8.80
CA VAL A 234 7.39 -6.55 -8.94
C VAL A 234 6.67 -6.90 -10.23
N LEU A 235 5.51 -6.28 -10.44
CA LEU A 235 4.64 -6.59 -11.58
C LEU A 235 5.29 -6.20 -12.91
N SER A 236 5.84 -4.99 -13.02
CA SER A 236 6.52 -4.52 -14.22
C SER A 236 7.73 -5.41 -14.56
N GLY A 237 8.61 -5.67 -13.59
CA GLY A 237 9.80 -6.51 -13.83
C GLY A 237 9.44 -7.96 -14.16
N GLY A 238 8.46 -8.54 -13.47
CA GLY A 238 8.00 -9.90 -13.73
C GLY A 238 7.35 -10.07 -15.09
N ILE A 239 6.41 -9.17 -15.47
CA ILE A 239 5.76 -9.22 -16.80
C ILE A 239 6.75 -8.98 -17.93
N PHE A 240 7.68 -8.03 -17.74
CA PHE A 240 8.74 -7.80 -18.73
C PHE A 240 9.60 -9.05 -18.96
N THR A 241 9.97 -9.72 -17.88
CA THR A 241 10.75 -10.97 -17.94
C THR A 241 9.94 -12.09 -18.59
N ALA A 242 8.66 -12.25 -18.23
CA ALA A 242 7.79 -13.25 -18.87
C ALA A 242 7.67 -13.02 -20.37
N PHE A 243 7.46 -11.77 -20.78
CA PHE A 243 7.40 -11.39 -22.19
C PHE A 243 8.72 -11.67 -22.93
N LEU A 244 9.85 -11.26 -22.35
CA LEU A 244 11.17 -11.42 -22.98
C LEU A 244 11.57 -12.89 -23.16
N LEU A 245 11.21 -13.74 -22.19
CA LEU A 245 11.53 -15.16 -22.20
C LEU A 245 10.48 -16.03 -22.91
N SER A 246 9.29 -15.51 -23.18
CA SER A 246 8.22 -16.29 -23.83
C SER A 246 8.59 -16.87 -25.20
N PRO A 247 9.43 -16.25 -26.06
CA PRO A 247 9.87 -16.87 -27.29
C PRO A 247 10.72 -18.15 -27.12
N LEU A 248 11.29 -18.37 -25.92
CA LEU A 248 12.04 -19.61 -25.63
C LEU A 248 11.11 -20.84 -25.50
N VAL A 249 9.82 -20.63 -25.41
CA VAL A 249 8.80 -21.69 -25.38
C VAL A 249 8.60 -22.30 -26.78
N LEU A 250 9.04 -21.61 -27.87
CA LEU A 250 8.94 -22.06 -29.23
C LEU A 250 9.60 -23.44 -29.41
N ASP A 251 8.86 -24.40 -29.96
CA ASP A 251 9.32 -25.77 -30.14
C ASP A 251 10.15 -25.91 -31.42
N ARG A 252 11.48 -25.82 -31.31
CA ARG A 252 12.41 -25.99 -32.42
C ARG A 252 12.46 -27.43 -32.95
N GLU A 253 12.11 -28.42 -32.13
CA GLU A 253 12.18 -29.83 -32.54
C GLU A 253 11.01 -30.27 -33.42
N ALA A 254 9.83 -29.69 -33.23
CA ALA A 254 8.70 -29.95 -34.12
C ALA A 254 8.95 -29.41 -35.54
N ASP A 255 9.88 -28.47 -35.66
CA ASP A 255 10.31 -27.88 -36.92
C ASP A 255 11.21 -28.81 -37.72
N LYS A 256 12.16 -29.44 -37.05
CA LYS A 256 13.11 -30.36 -37.66
C LYS A 256 12.42 -31.60 -38.23
N ARG A 257 11.48 -32.18 -37.45
CA ARG A 257 10.71 -33.35 -37.90
C ARG A 257 9.84 -33.09 -39.14
N ARG A 258 9.23 -31.89 -39.27
CA ARG A 258 8.43 -31.53 -40.41
C ARG A 258 9.28 -31.14 -41.64
N HIS A 259 10.53 -30.75 -41.42
CA HIS A 259 11.49 -30.51 -42.52
C HIS A 259 11.96 -31.83 -43.08
N ASP A 260 12.28 -32.78 -42.20
CA ASP A 260 12.70 -34.16 -42.60
C ASP A 260 11.56 -34.93 -43.28
N GLU A 261 10.28 -34.70 -42.89
CA GLU A 261 9.10 -35.30 -43.55
C GLU A 261 8.74 -34.65 -44.89
N ARG A 262 9.27 -33.47 -45.24
CA ARG A 262 8.98 -32.73 -46.48
C ARG A 262 10.09 -32.83 -47.52
N GLU A 263 11.22 -33.39 -47.17
CA GLU A 263 12.26 -33.73 -48.10
C GLU A 263 11.98 -35.19 -48.62
N PRO A 264 11.18 -35.39 -49.68
CA PRO A 264 11.06 -36.71 -50.24
C PRO A 264 12.42 -37.04 -50.86
N GLU A 265 12.92 -38.25 -50.55
CA GLU A 265 14.04 -38.85 -51.24
C GLU A 265 13.85 -38.61 -52.75
N GLN A 266 14.64 -37.70 -53.29
CA GLN A 266 14.75 -37.62 -54.76
C GLN A 266 15.57 -38.82 -55.19
N PRO A 267 15.08 -39.60 -56.16
CA PRO A 267 15.74 -40.83 -56.65
C PRO A 267 17.04 -40.51 -57.41
#